data_364144ef01648a3320dfbed5a660adf0
#
_entry.id   364144ef01648a3320dfbed5a660adf0
#
_cell.length_a   1.000
_cell.length_b   1.000
_cell.length_c   1.000
_cell.angle_alpha   90.00
_cell.angle_beta   90.00
_cell.angle_gamma   90.00
#
_symmetry.space_group_name_H-M   'P 1'
#
loop_
_entity.id
_entity.type
_entity.pdbx_description
1 polymer ?
#
loop_
_entity_poly.entity_id
_entity_poly.type
_entity_poly.pdbx_seq_one_letter_code
_entity_poly.pdbx_strand_id
1 'polypeptide(L)'
;MDGRKNRNKNERADVFSFDVNGCNKQFTRIATAQNYNKQDILSNLLDLSATHCSQETLKPVSEYEIYKRLANITRTSPGPDGLPYWLFKKCSLVLAPVITHIINKSIISGTPPDSWKQAVITPVPKIPNPKGFDDFRPISVTSILSRLTEKIIVQSYVLPVLANGGLIGDQFGFRPTGSTTSALVYLTHNVTRLLESNKYVRCLLIDFSKAFDTVDHTILLQKLAKLNIKPFVFNWIANFLTNRTQAVKHGKLISEFLQITASVIQGSGIGPSMYIAYAADLRTLSVINLLFKYADDTTLLAPENTDTPLEDEFQHILSWAHRNRLKINNSKTKEIVFHQPNPRNFIRPGPIFDIEQVTSAKLLGVICSETLNPSEHVDCVLRMCNQRLYLLNQLKKQGLCINGLTLVFQAIVVSRISYALPSFFGFLSAYDIGRVNSLFKKALRWNLTDKLYTIEILAETADRKLFHSLCKNSSHCLSVILPPQRPVSVISRLRKRGHDYELPLKSSNLQRKSFLVRNLFKNM
;
A
#
# COMPACT_ATOMS: atom_id res chain seq x y z
N MET A 1 -33.74 -33.46 44.49
CA MET A 1 -33.52 -32.06 44.92
C MET A 1 -32.74 -31.36 43.86
N ASP A 2 -33.48 -30.62 43.04
CA ASP A 2 -32.96 -29.89 41.87
C ASP A 2 -32.19 -28.63 42.29
N GLY A 3 -30.98 -28.51 41.81
CA GLY A 3 -30.15 -27.31 41.94
C GLY A 3 -29.80 -26.70 40.56
N ARG A 4 -30.81 -26.26 39.80
CA ARG A 4 -30.58 -25.45 38.59
C ARG A 4 -30.18 -24.04 39.00
N LYS A 5 -28.90 -23.71 38.90
CA LYS A 5 -28.38 -22.34 38.97
C LYS A 5 -28.92 -21.55 37.77
N ASN A 6 -29.82 -20.62 38.04
CA ASN A 6 -30.19 -19.53 37.13
C ASN A 6 -28.92 -18.75 36.71
N ARG A 7 -28.49 -18.89 35.46
CA ARG A 7 -27.58 -17.93 34.82
C ARG A 7 -28.41 -16.69 34.47
N ASN A 8 -28.16 -15.60 35.18
CA ASN A 8 -28.67 -14.29 34.86
C ASN A 8 -28.36 -13.94 33.40
N LYS A 9 -29.39 -13.97 32.54
CA LYS A 9 -29.45 -13.25 31.28
C LYS A 9 -29.79 -11.80 31.65
N ASN A 10 -28.82 -10.90 31.67
CA ASN A 10 -29.02 -9.46 31.44
C ASN A 10 -27.69 -8.71 31.60
N GLU A 11 -26.81 -8.89 30.64
CA GLU A 11 -25.96 -7.81 30.14
C GLU A 11 -26.17 -7.80 28.64
N ARG A 12 -27.20 -7.08 28.20
CA ARG A 12 -27.23 -6.59 26.82
C ARG A 12 -26.10 -5.62 26.74
N ALA A 13 -24.96 -6.06 26.14
CA ALA A 13 -23.92 -5.15 25.68
C ALA A 13 -24.64 -4.04 24.90
N ASP A 14 -24.46 -2.79 25.29
CA ASP A 14 -24.98 -1.63 24.58
C ASP A 14 -24.58 -1.75 23.12
N VAL A 15 -25.57 -2.07 22.27
CA VAL A 15 -25.37 -2.13 20.82
C VAL A 15 -25.12 -0.69 20.38
N PHE A 16 -23.89 -0.38 19.92
CA PHE A 16 -23.54 0.95 19.42
C PHE A 16 -24.58 1.39 18.38
N SER A 17 -25.42 2.38 18.75
CA SER A 17 -26.40 2.98 17.86
C SER A 17 -25.69 3.89 16.87
N PHE A 18 -25.71 3.53 15.59
CA PHE A 18 -24.98 4.27 14.54
C PHE A 18 -25.77 5.51 14.11
N ASP A 19 -25.33 6.69 14.57
CA ASP A 19 -25.82 8.00 14.10
C ASP A 19 -25.02 8.47 12.89
N VAL A 20 -25.66 8.59 11.72
CA VAL A 20 -25.02 9.02 10.46
C VAL A 20 -24.55 10.48 10.52
N ASN A 21 -25.28 11.36 11.21
CA ASN A 21 -24.93 12.77 11.33
C ASN A 21 -23.75 12.96 12.30
N GLY A 22 -23.79 12.30 13.45
CA GLY A 22 -22.68 12.29 14.41
C GLY A 22 -21.39 11.71 13.80
N CYS A 23 -21.52 10.63 13.05
CA CYS A 23 -20.40 10.04 12.31
C CYS A 23 -19.82 11.03 11.26
N ASN A 24 -20.69 11.72 10.48
CA ASN A 24 -20.24 12.69 9.49
C ASN A 24 -19.54 13.89 10.15
N LYS A 25 -20.09 14.43 11.24
CA LYS A 25 -19.46 15.51 12.03
C LYS A 25 -18.07 15.10 12.53
N GLN A 26 -17.93 13.87 13.05
CA GLN A 26 -16.62 13.36 13.49
C GLN A 26 -15.61 13.24 12.34
N PHE A 27 -16.01 12.70 11.19
CA PHE A 27 -15.13 12.60 10.03
C PHE A 27 -14.77 13.97 9.46
N THR A 28 -15.74 14.89 9.38
CA THR A 28 -15.51 16.27 8.93
C THR A 28 -14.55 17.01 9.84
N ARG A 29 -14.67 16.86 11.18
CA ARG A 29 -13.75 17.49 12.14
C ARG A 29 -12.30 17.07 11.90
N ILE A 30 -12.05 15.81 11.50
CA ILE A 30 -10.71 15.31 11.18
C ILE A 30 -10.23 15.89 9.85
N ALA A 31 -11.13 15.97 8.87
CA ALA A 31 -10.85 16.45 7.52
C ALA A 31 -10.97 17.99 7.38
N THR A 32 -10.79 18.75 8.47
CA THR A 32 -10.84 20.21 8.48
C THR A 32 -9.51 20.77 8.95
N ALA A 33 -8.86 21.55 8.08
CA ALA A 33 -7.64 22.28 8.42
C ALA A 33 -7.97 23.55 9.21
N GLN A 34 -7.26 23.79 10.32
CA GLN A 34 -7.50 24.94 11.21
C GLN A 34 -7.24 26.31 10.55
N ASN A 35 -6.32 26.37 9.57
CA ASN A 35 -5.88 27.61 8.91
C ASN A 35 -6.12 27.54 7.40
N TYR A 36 -7.28 27.01 6.97
CA TYR A 36 -7.61 26.97 5.55
C TYR A 36 -8.05 28.36 5.07
N ASN A 37 -7.23 28.99 4.21
CA ASN A 37 -7.60 30.22 3.51
C ASN A 37 -7.57 29.97 2.01
N LYS A 38 -8.74 29.95 1.39
CA LYS A 38 -8.90 29.72 -0.05
C LYS A 38 -8.25 30.83 -0.90
N GLN A 39 -8.28 32.08 -0.43
CA GLN A 39 -7.73 33.21 -1.17
C GLN A 39 -6.20 33.14 -1.21
N ASP A 40 -5.55 32.82 -0.09
CA ASP A 40 -4.08 32.64 -0.04
C ASP A 40 -3.62 31.49 -0.92
N ILE A 41 -4.42 30.41 -1.00
CA ILE A 41 -4.12 29.29 -1.90
C ILE A 41 -4.17 29.75 -3.35
N LEU A 42 -5.22 30.47 -3.75
CA LEU A 42 -5.42 30.90 -5.13
C LEU A 42 -4.45 32.02 -5.54
N SER A 43 -4.12 32.96 -4.66
CA SER A 43 -3.15 34.03 -4.96
C SER A 43 -1.72 33.48 -5.12
N ASN A 44 -1.29 32.61 -4.21
CA ASN A 44 0.00 31.91 -4.34
C ASN A 44 0.07 31.02 -5.60
N LEU A 45 -1.06 30.52 -6.10
CA LEU A 45 -1.15 29.74 -7.32
C LEU A 45 -1.01 30.57 -8.60
N LEU A 46 -1.55 31.78 -8.62
CA LEU A 46 -1.45 32.70 -9.76
C LEU A 46 0.01 33.14 -9.97
N ASP A 47 0.75 33.41 -8.89
CA ASP A 47 2.17 33.78 -8.94
C ASP A 47 3.06 32.63 -9.46
N LEU A 48 2.73 31.39 -9.11
CA LEU A 48 3.48 30.21 -9.57
C LEU A 48 3.15 29.80 -11.01
N SER A 49 1.92 30.01 -11.46
CA SER A 49 1.51 29.72 -12.84
C SER A 49 2.12 30.70 -13.87
N ALA A 50 2.46 31.91 -13.44
CA ALA A 50 3.12 32.90 -14.28
C ALA A 50 4.57 32.55 -14.61
N THR A 51 5.24 31.75 -13.78
CA THR A 51 6.66 31.37 -13.96
C THR A 51 6.88 30.15 -14.88
N HIS A 52 5.84 29.39 -15.22
CA HIS A 52 5.93 28.16 -16.01
C HIS A 52 5.14 28.18 -17.32
N CYS A 53 5.15 29.28 -18.03
CA CYS A 53 4.48 29.41 -19.33
C CYS A 53 5.31 28.75 -20.46
N SER A 54 5.32 27.40 -20.52
CA SER A 54 5.67 26.72 -21.76
C SER A 54 4.37 26.45 -22.55
N GLN A 55 4.31 26.93 -23.79
CA GLN A 55 3.21 26.70 -24.75
C GLN A 55 3.15 25.23 -25.21
N GLU A 56 3.17 24.28 -24.29
CA GLU A 56 2.95 22.89 -24.68
C GLU A 56 1.48 22.61 -24.82
N THR A 57 1.09 22.22 -26.03
CA THR A 57 -0.27 21.83 -26.37
C THR A 57 -0.69 20.56 -25.60
N LEU A 58 -1.84 20.63 -24.98
CA LEU A 58 -2.49 19.48 -24.36
C LEU A 58 -2.68 18.39 -25.43
N LYS A 59 -2.23 17.19 -25.14
CA LYS A 59 -2.66 16.02 -25.92
C LYS A 59 -4.04 15.58 -25.43
N PRO A 60 -5.11 15.85 -26.18
CA PRO A 60 -6.46 15.50 -25.73
C PRO A 60 -6.59 13.97 -25.62
N VAL A 61 -7.39 13.53 -24.66
CA VAL A 61 -7.76 12.11 -24.53
C VAL A 61 -8.64 11.74 -25.72
N SER A 62 -8.37 10.62 -26.35
CA SER A 62 -9.15 10.16 -27.53
C SER A 62 -10.44 9.47 -27.10
N GLU A 63 -11.45 9.53 -27.98
CA GLU A 63 -12.72 8.83 -27.77
C GLU A 63 -12.51 7.31 -27.65
N TYR A 64 -11.57 6.75 -28.40
CA TYR A 64 -11.22 5.33 -28.31
C TYR A 64 -10.65 4.94 -26.95
N GLU A 65 -9.83 5.79 -26.35
CA GLU A 65 -9.33 5.55 -25.01
C GLU A 65 -10.46 5.54 -23.98
N ILE A 66 -11.36 6.52 -24.05
CA ILE A 66 -12.53 6.61 -23.17
C ILE A 66 -13.44 5.39 -23.40
N TYR A 67 -13.74 5.05 -24.64
CA TYR A 67 -14.51 3.83 -24.96
C TYR A 67 -13.90 2.59 -24.30
N LYS A 68 -12.60 2.35 -24.47
CA LYS A 68 -11.91 1.21 -23.85
C LYS A 68 -12.04 1.20 -22.33
N ARG A 69 -11.89 2.36 -21.70
CA ARG A 69 -11.99 2.48 -20.25
C ARG A 69 -13.42 2.21 -19.75
N LEU A 70 -14.43 2.72 -20.46
CA LEU A 70 -15.84 2.49 -20.14
C LEU A 70 -16.24 1.01 -20.35
N ALA A 71 -15.88 0.41 -21.48
CA ALA A 71 -16.17 -0.99 -21.79
C ALA A 71 -15.56 -1.98 -20.79
N ASN A 72 -14.42 -1.62 -20.19
CA ASN A 72 -13.72 -2.45 -19.21
C ASN A 72 -13.98 -2.05 -17.74
N ILE A 73 -14.95 -1.18 -17.46
CA ILE A 73 -15.32 -0.84 -16.08
C ILE A 73 -15.74 -2.11 -15.34
N THR A 74 -15.07 -2.35 -14.21
CA THR A 74 -15.43 -3.42 -13.28
C THR A 74 -16.58 -2.99 -12.37
N ARG A 75 -17.26 -3.96 -11.76
CA ARG A 75 -18.35 -3.69 -10.81
C ARG A 75 -17.86 -2.75 -9.71
N THR A 76 -18.54 -1.61 -9.57
CA THR A 76 -18.23 -0.57 -8.57
C THR A 76 -19.50 0.13 -8.14
N SER A 77 -19.50 0.69 -6.93
CA SER A 77 -20.63 1.46 -6.40
C SER A 77 -20.84 2.75 -7.19
N PRO A 78 -22.11 3.14 -7.42
CA PRO A 78 -22.45 4.44 -7.96
C PRO A 78 -22.03 5.56 -6.99
N GLY A 79 -21.69 6.73 -7.55
CA GLY A 79 -21.40 7.93 -6.77
C GLY A 79 -22.67 8.60 -6.23
N PRO A 80 -22.53 9.87 -5.73
CA PRO A 80 -23.67 10.70 -5.33
C PRO A 80 -24.69 10.90 -6.46
N ASP A 81 -24.24 10.84 -7.72
CA ASP A 81 -25.04 10.94 -8.93
C ASP A 81 -25.98 9.74 -9.16
N GLY A 82 -25.83 8.67 -8.41
CA GLY A 82 -26.63 7.46 -8.54
C GLY A 82 -26.40 6.65 -9.82
N LEU A 83 -25.47 7.08 -10.72
CA LEU A 83 -25.25 6.44 -12.02
C LEU A 83 -24.48 5.12 -11.84
N PRO A 84 -25.07 3.97 -12.24
CA PRO A 84 -24.45 2.67 -12.02
C PRO A 84 -23.40 2.33 -13.09
N TYR A 85 -22.37 1.54 -12.72
CA TYR A 85 -21.28 1.16 -13.62
C TYR A 85 -21.72 0.44 -14.89
N TRP A 86 -22.81 -0.35 -14.81
CA TRP A 86 -23.31 -1.12 -15.95
C TRP A 86 -23.87 -0.23 -17.06
N LEU A 87 -24.40 0.96 -16.72
CA LEU A 87 -24.85 1.96 -17.69
C LEU A 87 -23.66 2.41 -18.56
N PHE A 88 -22.58 2.85 -17.93
CA PHE A 88 -21.36 3.27 -18.64
C PHE A 88 -20.75 2.13 -19.46
N LYS A 89 -20.78 0.90 -18.93
CA LYS A 89 -20.24 -0.27 -19.63
C LYS A 89 -21.07 -0.66 -20.85
N LYS A 90 -22.39 -0.75 -20.69
CA LYS A 90 -23.28 -1.17 -21.79
C LYS A 90 -23.42 -0.11 -22.89
N CYS A 91 -23.44 1.15 -22.50
CA CYS A 91 -23.59 2.28 -23.41
C CYS A 91 -22.24 2.92 -23.78
N SER A 92 -21.12 2.22 -23.58
CA SER A 92 -19.77 2.78 -23.74
C SER A 92 -19.52 3.39 -25.10
N LEU A 93 -20.01 2.80 -26.18
CA LEU A 93 -19.82 3.28 -27.55
C LEU A 93 -20.53 4.63 -27.76
N VAL A 94 -21.78 4.75 -27.32
CA VAL A 94 -22.61 5.95 -27.47
C VAL A 94 -22.17 7.07 -26.55
N LEU A 95 -21.72 6.72 -25.31
CA LEU A 95 -21.33 7.70 -24.31
C LEU A 95 -19.89 8.21 -24.48
N ALA A 96 -19.03 7.47 -25.17
CA ALA A 96 -17.62 7.82 -25.29
C ALA A 96 -17.38 9.23 -25.89
N PRO A 97 -18.01 9.67 -26.99
CA PRO A 97 -17.80 11.00 -27.54
C PRO A 97 -18.15 12.11 -26.54
N VAL A 98 -19.33 12.03 -25.91
CA VAL A 98 -19.81 13.01 -24.94
C VAL A 98 -18.92 13.08 -23.71
N ILE A 99 -18.57 11.92 -23.14
CA ILE A 99 -17.71 11.83 -21.97
C ILE A 99 -16.29 12.34 -22.29
N THR A 100 -15.78 12.05 -23.48
CA THR A 100 -14.48 12.55 -23.96
C THR A 100 -14.48 14.08 -24.01
N HIS A 101 -15.55 14.67 -24.55
CA HIS A 101 -15.69 16.14 -24.58
C HIS A 101 -15.69 16.74 -23.18
N ILE A 102 -16.48 16.19 -22.25
CA ILE A 102 -16.56 16.66 -20.86
C ILE A 102 -15.19 16.56 -20.17
N ILE A 103 -14.49 15.43 -20.30
CA ILE A 103 -13.20 15.22 -19.68
C ILE A 103 -12.15 16.18 -20.23
N ASN A 104 -12.03 16.29 -21.56
CA ASN A 104 -11.07 17.19 -22.19
C ASN A 104 -11.36 18.65 -21.83
N LYS A 105 -12.62 19.09 -21.88
CA LYS A 105 -13.01 20.42 -21.47
C LYS A 105 -12.66 20.71 -20.01
N SER A 106 -12.94 19.76 -19.10
CA SER A 106 -12.61 19.89 -17.69
C SER A 106 -11.09 20.01 -17.45
N ILE A 107 -10.28 19.19 -18.14
CA ILE A 107 -8.81 19.23 -17.99
C ILE A 107 -8.24 20.53 -18.58
N ILE A 108 -8.68 20.93 -19.78
CA ILE A 108 -8.20 22.16 -20.46
C ILE A 108 -8.53 23.41 -19.63
N SER A 109 -9.76 23.50 -19.12
CA SER A 109 -10.18 24.64 -18.29
C SER A 109 -9.60 24.63 -16.88
N GLY A 110 -8.94 23.52 -16.47
CA GLY A 110 -8.49 23.33 -15.09
C GLY A 110 -9.63 23.28 -14.06
N THR A 111 -10.88 23.00 -14.51
CA THR A 111 -12.06 23.10 -13.66
C THR A 111 -12.88 21.81 -13.71
N PRO A 112 -12.84 20.98 -12.64
CA PRO A 112 -13.72 19.82 -12.52
C PRO A 112 -15.18 20.26 -12.27
N PRO A 113 -16.18 19.54 -12.80
CA PRO A 113 -17.59 19.75 -12.45
C PRO A 113 -17.82 19.67 -10.94
N ASP A 114 -18.67 20.53 -10.38
CA ASP A 114 -18.92 20.59 -8.93
C ASP A 114 -19.50 19.28 -8.38
N SER A 115 -20.29 18.55 -9.17
CA SER A 115 -20.78 17.22 -8.80
C SER A 115 -19.65 16.20 -8.55
N TRP A 116 -18.45 16.42 -9.09
CA TRP A 116 -17.28 15.54 -8.86
C TRP A 116 -16.57 15.85 -7.53
N LYS A 117 -16.87 16.98 -6.91
CA LYS A 117 -16.33 17.38 -5.61
C LYS A 117 -17.12 16.81 -4.43
N GLN A 118 -18.22 16.11 -4.69
CA GLN A 118 -19.05 15.46 -3.69
C GLN A 118 -18.62 14.01 -3.48
N ALA A 119 -18.65 13.56 -2.23
CA ALA A 119 -18.38 12.17 -1.87
C ALA A 119 -19.42 11.63 -0.89
N VAL A 120 -19.81 10.37 -1.06
CA VAL A 120 -20.60 9.64 -0.06
C VAL A 120 -19.69 8.65 0.63
N ILE A 121 -19.53 8.82 1.95
CA ILE A 121 -18.69 7.95 2.78
C ILE A 121 -19.50 6.73 3.21
N THR A 122 -18.92 5.55 2.98
CA THR A 122 -19.36 4.29 3.60
C THR A 122 -18.44 3.98 4.77
N PRO A 123 -18.91 4.04 6.02
CA PRO A 123 -18.10 3.69 7.18
C PRO A 123 -17.85 2.18 7.22
N VAL A 124 -16.58 1.77 7.16
CA VAL A 124 -16.18 0.36 7.21
C VAL A 124 -15.52 0.06 8.55
N PRO A 125 -16.05 -0.91 9.34
CA PRO A 125 -15.47 -1.24 10.64
C PRO A 125 -14.00 -1.68 10.53
N LYS A 126 -13.13 -1.17 11.41
CA LYS A 126 -11.75 -1.61 11.60
C LYS A 126 -11.65 -2.87 12.44
N ILE A 127 -12.61 -3.04 13.35
CA ILE A 127 -12.68 -4.13 14.32
C ILE A 127 -14.08 -4.79 14.27
N PRO A 128 -14.23 -6.06 14.67
CA PRO A 128 -15.50 -6.77 14.59
C PRO A 128 -16.65 -6.12 15.38
N ASN A 129 -16.34 -5.53 16.54
CA ASN A 129 -17.31 -4.89 17.43
C ASN A 129 -16.92 -3.42 17.66
N PRO A 130 -17.27 -2.49 16.74
CA PRO A 130 -16.96 -1.08 16.91
C PRO A 130 -17.74 -0.47 18.08
N LYS A 131 -17.06 0.35 18.88
CA LYS A 131 -17.61 1.03 20.05
C LYS A 131 -17.80 2.54 19.83
N GLY A 132 -17.19 3.09 18.79
CA GLY A 132 -17.26 4.51 18.47
C GLY A 132 -16.92 4.78 17.00
N PHE A 133 -17.11 6.01 16.56
CA PHE A 133 -16.85 6.39 15.17
C PHE A 133 -15.38 6.27 14.76
N ASP A 134 -14.43 6.34 15.69
CA ASP A 134 -13.00 6.14 15.43
C ASP A 134 -12.65 4.70 15.02
N ASP A 135 -13.54 3.74 15.32
CA ASP A 135 -13.40 2.34 14.91
C ASP A 135 -13.78 2.08 13.44
N PHE A 136 -14.16 3.14 12.71
CA PHE A 136 -14.51 3.04 11.29
C PHE A 136 -13.48 3.72 10.39
N ARG A 137 -13.34 3.19 9.15
CA ARG A 137 -12.62 3.83 8.05
C ARG A 137 -13.62 4.59 7.17
N PRO A 138 -13.37 5.87 6.84
CA PRO A 138 -14.24 6.63 5.95
C PRO A 138 -13.93 6.30 4.48
N ILE A 139 -14.53 5.25 3.94
CA ILE A 139 -14.34 4.91 2.53
C ILE A 139 -15.26 5.78 1.67
N SER A 140 -14.67 6.69 0.92
CA SER A 140 -15.39 7.64 0.08
C SER A 140 -15.72 7.03 -1.29
N VAL A 141 -16.96 7.24 -1.72
CA VAL A 141 -17.45 6.89 -3.06
C VAL A 141 -17.77 8.18 -3.79
N THR A 142 -17.01 8.47 -4.85
CA THR A 142 -17.20 9.61 -5.75
C THR A 142 -17.88 9.17 -7.05
N SER A 143 -18.27 10.10 -7.92
CA SER A 143 -18.79 9.82 -9.26
C SER A 143 -17.84 8.92 -10.06
N ILE A 144 -18.40 8.02 -10.87
CA ILE A 144 -17.61 7.14 -11.75
C ILE A 144 -16.80 7.96 -12.75
N LEU A 145 -17.37 9.04 -13.29
CA LEU A 145 -16.69 9.91 -14.24
C LEU A 145 -15.56 10.70 -13.56
N SER A 146 -15.75 11.15 -12.33
CA SER A 146 -14.68 11.75 -11.53
C SER A 146 -13.50 10.79 -11.40
N ARG A 147 -13.76 9.57 -10.92
CA ARG A 147 -12.70 8.53 -10.75
C ARG A 147 -12.00 8.18 -12.06
N LEU A 148 -12.72 8.20 -13.19
CA LEU A 148 -12.14 7.98 -14.51
C LEU A 148 -11.19 9.12 -14.89
N THR A 149 -11.63 10.38 -14.74
CA THR A 149 -10.82 11.58 -15.04
C THR A 149 -9.60 11.67 -14.13
N GLU A 150 -9.77 11.45 -12.83
CA GLU A 150 -8.70 11.41 -11.85
C GLU A 150 -7.60 10.41 -12.23
N LYS A 151 -7.99 9.19 -12.66
CA LYS A 151 -7.04 8.18 -13.13
C LYS A 151 -6.29 8.60 -14.39
N ILE A 152 -6.96 9.28 -15.31
CA ILE A 152 -6.31 9.81 -16.53
C ILE A 152 -5.27 10.86 -16.14
N ILE A 153 -5.64 11.82 -15.29
CA ILE A 153 -4.73 12.87 -14.81
C ILE A 153 -3.51 12.26 -14.11
N VAL A 154 -3.74 11.32 -13.22
CA VAL A 154 -2.65 10.65 -12.49
C VAL A 154 -1.71 9.92 -13.45
N GLN A 155 -2.25 9.09 -14.34
CA GLN A 155 -1.44 8.26 -15.23
C GLN A 155 -0.67 9.05 -16.28
N SER A 156 -1.29 10.11 -16.81
CA SER A 156 -0.72 10.86 -17.93
C SER A 156 0.19 12.02 -17.48
N TYR A 157 -0.05 12.59 -16.29
CA TYR A 157 0.62 13.84 -15.90
C TYR A 157 1.31 13.80 -14.55
N VAL A 158 0.75 13.13 -13.53
CA VAL A 158 1.30 13.17 -12.16
C VAL A 158 2.37 12.10 -11.95
N LEU A 159 2.05 10.83 -12.24
CA LEU A 159 2.99 9.72 -12.02
C LEU A 159 4.29 9.85 -12.82
N PRO A 160 4.28 10.28 -14.10
CA PRO A 160 5.54 10.48 -14.84
C PRO A 160 6.47 11.51 -14.17
N VAL A 161 5.90 12.62 -13.67
CA VAL A 161 6.68 13.65 -12.97
C VAL A 161 7.28 13.12 -11.67
N LEU A 162 6.49 12.41 -10.88
CA LEU A 162 6.96 11.81 -9.62
C LEU A 162 8.04 10.75 -9.85
N ALA A 163 7.91 9.95 -10.92
CA ALA A 163 8.85 8.89 -11.25
C ALA A 163 10.18 9.44 -11.80
N ASN A 164 10.12 10.38 -12.74
CA ASN A 164 11.30 10.95 -13.38
C ASN A 164 12.15 11.81 -12.44
N GLY A 165 11.51 12.47 -11.46
CA GLY A 165 12.22 13.26 -10.44
C GLY A 165 12.90 12.42 -9.34
N GLY A 166 12.86 11.09 -9.39
CA GLY A 166 13.42 10.23 -8.33
C GLY A 166 12.69 10.35 -6.97
N LEU A 167 11.59 11.10 -6.94
CA LEU A 167 10.89 11.46 -5.70
C LEU A 167 10.21 10.27 -5.01
N ILE A 168 9.90 9.23 -5.77
CA ILE A 168 9.23 8.03 -5.27
C ILE A 168 10.13 6.80 -5.29
N GLY A 169 11.45 6.98 -5.28
CA GLY A 169 12.42 5.87 -5.28
C GLY A 169 12.27 4.95 -4.07
N ASP A 170 11.97 5.52 -2.93
CA ASP A 170 11.74 4.84 -1.63
C ASP A 170 10.27 4.47 -1.36
N GLN A 171 9.35 4.72 -2.30
CA GLN A 171 7.93 4.41 -2.17
C GLN A 171 7.57 3.13 -2.92
N PHE A 172 6.94 2.18 -2.23
CA PHE A 172 6.49 0.90 -2.77
C PHE A 172 4.97 0.78 -2.91
N GLY A 173 4.20 1.65 -2.22
CA GLY A 173 2.75 1.72 -2.36
C GLY A 173 2.32 2.61 -3.52
N PHE A 174 1.23 2.26 -4.18
CA PHE A 174 0.53 3.07 -5.19
C PHE A 174 1.38 3.55 -6.39
N ARG A 175 2.52 2.92 -6.64
CA ARG A 175 3.34 3.18 -7.84
C ARG A 175 3.31 1.99 -8.80
N PRO A 176 3.55 2.20 -10.11
CA PRO A 176 3.76 1.10 -11.04
C PRO A 176 4.84 0.14 -10.52
N THR A 177 4.65 -1.17 -10.66
CA THR A 177 5.53 -2.24 -10.17
C THR A 177 5.65 -2.37 -8.65
N GLY A 178 5.12 -1.41 -7.88
CA GLY A 178 5.12 -1.46 -6.41
C GLY A 178 4.12 -2.48 -5.87
N SER A 179 4.50 -3.13 -4.78
CA SER A 179 3.65 -4.09 -4.06
C SER A 179 4.16 -4.29 -2.63
N THR A 180 3.31 -4.85 -1.76
CA THR A 180 3.72 -5.28 -0.42
C THR A 180 4.87 -6.30 -0.48
N THR A 181 4.83 -7.21 -1.46
CA THR A 181 5.93 -8.17 -1.71
C THR A 181 7.22 -7.47 -2.04
N SER A 182 7.19 -6.45 -2.91
CA SER A 182 8.40 -5.68 -3.27
C SER A 182 8.98 -4.92 -2.08
N ALA A 183 8.13 -4.30 -1.25
CA ALA A 183 8.58 -3.62 -0.02
C ALA A 183 9.24 -4.59 0.97
N LEU A 184 8.64 -5.76 1.19
CA LEU A 184 9.19 -6.79 2.07
C LEU A 184 10.48 -7.42 1.52
N VAL A 185 10.58 -7.62 0.20
CA VAL A 185 11.82 -8.06 -0.46
C VAL A 185 12.91 -7.01 -0.28
N TYR A 186 12.57 -5.71 -0.42
CA TYR A 186 13.52 -4.62 -0.19
C TYR A 186 14.01 -4.61 1.27
N LEU A 187 13.09 -4.75 2.23
CA LEU A 187 13.43 -4.85 3.66
C LEU A 187 14.42 -6.01 3.92
N THR A 188 14.00 -7.25 3.57
CA THR A 188 14.80 -8.44 3.90
C THR A 188 16.17 -8.44 3.20
N HIS A 189 16.23 -7.92 1.95
CA HIS A 189 17.49 -7.75 1.23
C HIS A 189 18.42 -6.77 1.95
N ASN A 190 17.92 -5.58 2.33
CA ASN A 190 18.77 -4.57 2.96
C ASN A 190 19.16 -4.95 4.39
N VAL A 191 18.26 -5.54 5.18
CA VAL A 191 18.62 -6.05 6.51
C VAL A 191 19.73 -7.10 6.40
N THR A 192 19.60 -8.09 5.51
CA THR A 192 20.64 -9.11 5.34
C THR A 192 21.95 -8.54 4.81
N ARG A 193 21.91 -7.54 3.92
CA ARG A 193 23.08 -6.83 3.40
C ARG A 193 23.80 -6.03 4.50
N LEU A 194 23.06 -5.28 5.30
CA LEU A 194 23.63 -4.47 6.39
C LEU A 194 24.22 -5.34 7.51
N LEU A 195 23.64 -6.52 7.76
CA LEU A 195 24.18 -7.50 8.74
C LEU A 195 25.48 -8.20 8.31
N GLU A 196 25.97 -7.99 7.06
CA GLU A 196 27.29 -8.46 6.64
C GLU A 196 28.43 -7.71 7.36
N SER A 197 28.23 -6.44 7.67
CA SER A 197 29.23 -5.56 8.28
C SER A 197 28.84 -4.98 9.65
N ASN A 198 27.65 -5.32 10.15
CA ASN A 198 27.11 -4.82 11.41
C ASN A 198 26.59 -5.98 12.27
N LYS A 199 26.70 -5.88 13.59
CA LYS A 199 26.17 -6.89 14.51
C LYS A 199 24.65 -6.83 14.58
N TYR A 200 24.07 -5.63 14.40
CA TYR A 200 22.64 -5.41 14.38
C TYR A 200 22.24 -4.30 13.40
N VAL A 201 20.94 -4.31 13.09
CA VAL A 201 20.27 -3.25 12.33
C VAL A 201 19.01 -2.88 13.09
N ARG A 202 18.89 -1.65 13.53
CA ARG A 202 17.68 -1.10 14.15
C ARG A 202 16.66 -0.80 13.05
N CYS A 203 15.44 -1.24 13.26
CA CYS A 203 14.33 -1.03 12.32
C CYS A 203 13.17 -0.40 13.04
N LEU A 204 12.83 0.83 12.67
CA LEU A 204 11.70 1.56 13.22
C LEU A 204 10.52 1.47 12.26
N LEU A 205 9.40 0.92 12.73
CA LEU A 205 8.12 0.83 12.03
C LEU A 205 7.23 1.96 12.49
N ILE A 206 7.08 3.00 11.69
CA ILE A 206 6.41 4.25 12.05
C ILE A 206 4.96 4.23 11.56
N ASP A 207 4.02 4.43 12.48
CA ASP A 207 2.58 4.55 12.22
C ASP A 207 2.14 6.02 12.29
N PHE A 208 1.54 6.53 11.22
CA PHE A 208 0.94 7.86 11.22
C PHE A 208 -0.56 7.78 11.54
N SER A 209 -1.01 8.62 12.46
CA SER A 209 -2.42 8.68 12.86
C SER A 209 -3.28 9.29 11.76
N LYS A 210 -4.20 8.50 11.18
CA LYS A 210 -5.18 8.97 10.17
C LYS A 210 -4.51 9.74 9.00
N ALA A 211 -3.36 9.24 8.53
CA ALA A 211 -2.47 9.93 7.59
C ALA A 211 -3.19 10.50 6.36
N PHE A 212 -4.07 9.73 5.71
CA PHE A 212 -4.85 10.19 4.55
C PHE A 212 -5.90 11.24 4.91
N ASP A 213 -6.48 11.14 6.09
CA ASP A 213 -7.61 11.99 6.51
C ASP A 213 -7.15 13.38 7.00
N THR A 214 -5.85 13.52 7.33
CA THR A 214 -5.27 14.75 7.89
C THR A 214 -4.38 15.52 6.91
N VAL A 215 -4.26 15.07 5.66
CA VAL A 215 -3.47 15.78 4.65
C VAL A 215 -3.98 17.19 4.45
N ASP A 216 -3.14 18.17 4.74
CA ASP A 216 -3.45 19.59 4.55
C ASP A 216 -3.36 19.98 3.07
N HIS A 217 -4.44 20.53 2.52
CA HIS A 217 -4.51 20.89 1.10
C HIS A 217 -3.54 22.01 0.73
N THR A 218 -3.29 22.97 1.63
CA THR A 218 -2.34 24.08 1.38
C THR A 218 -0.93 23.54 1.23
N ILE A 219 -0.48 22.70 2.19
CA ILE A 219 0.85 22.09 2.14
C ILE A 219 0.98 21.18 0.92
N LEU A 220 -0.05 20.39 0.60
CA LEU A 220 -0.06 19.53 -0.59
C LEU A 220 0.15 20.34 -1.86
N LEU A 221 -0.62 21.43 -2.03
CA LEU A 221 -0.52 22.29 -3.22
C LEU A 221 0.83 23.00 -3.29
N GLN A 222 1.39 23.48 -2.18
CA GLN A 222 2.75 24.03 -2.13
C GLN A 222 3.82 23.02 -2.56
N LYS A 223 3.67 21.74 -2.19
CA LYS A 223 4.58 20.68 -2.63
C LYS A 223 4.40 20.35 -4.11
N LEU A 224 3.15 20.27 -4.59
CA LEU A 224 2.87 20.02 -6.01
C LEU A 224 3.36 21.16 -6.91
N ALA A 225 3.31 22.40 -6.44
CA ALA A 225 3.80 23.58 -7.17
C ALA A 225 5.32 23.54 -7.42
N LYS A 226 6.07 22.83 -6.55
CA LYS A 226 7.53 22.62 -6.73
C LYS A 226 7.85 21.53 -7.76
N LEU A 227 6.83 20.79 -8.20
CA LEU A 227 6.98 19.74 -9.20
C LEU A 227 6.71 20.30 -10.59
N ASN A 228 7.38 19.75 -11.60
CA ASN A 228 7.15 20.14 -13.00
C ASN A 228 5.82 19.56 -13.54
N ILE A 229 4.71 19.86 -12.84
CA ILE A 229 3.35 19.50 -13.25
C ILE A 229 2.84 20.60 -14.18
N LYS A 230 2.18 20.20 -15.28
CA LYS A 230 1.57 21.14 -16.23
C LYS A 230 0.59 22.09 -15.53
N PRO A 231 0.59 23.41 -15.79
CA PRO A 231 -0.24 24.39 -15.10
C PRO A 231 -1.74 24.06 -15.11
N PHE A 232 -2.28 23.60 -16.23
CA PHE A 232 -3.70 23.23 -16.32
C PHE A 232 -4.06 22.02 -15.45
N VAL A 233 -3.13 21.06 -15.29
CA VAL A 233 -3.31 19.90 -14.38
C VAL A 233 -3.22 20.34 -12.93
N PHE A 234 -2.27 21.21 -12.62
CA PHE A 234 -2.13 21.77 -11.29
C PHE A 234 -3.39 22.55 -10.88
N ASN A 235 -3.90 23.42 -11.77
CA ASN A 235 -5.16 24.15 -11.57
C ASN A 235 -6.35 23.21 -11.38
N TRP A 236 -6.41 22.13 -12.18
CA TRP A 236 -7.44 21.12 -12.03
C TRP A 236 -7.40 20.46 -10.64
N ILE A 237 -6.22 20.08 -10.16
CA ILE A 237 -6.03 19.47 -8.83
C ILE A 237 -6.41 20.47 -7.73
N ALA A 238 -5.98 21.73 -7.84
CA ALA A 238 -6.30 22.77 -6.87
C ALA A 238 -7.83 22.99 -6.79
N ASN A 239 -8.49 23.13 -7.94
CA ASN A 239 -9.94 23.25 -8.00
C ASN A 239 -10.67 21.99 -7.50
N PHE A 240 -10.12 20.79 -7.77
CA PHE A 240 -10.70 19.54 -7.31
C PHE A 240 -10.66 19.40 -5.78
N LEU A 241 -9.65 19.96 -5.12
CA LEU A 241 -9.50 19.95 -3.67
C LEU A 241 -10.30 21.04 -2.96
N THR A 242 -10.74 22.10 -3.67
CA THR A 242 -11.50 23.20 -3.09
C THR A 242 -13.00 22.96 -3.10
N ASN A 243 -13.72 23.50 -2.10
CA ASN A 243 -15.19 23.41 -1.96
C ASN A 243 -15.72 21.98 -2.00
N ARG A 244 -14.97 21.04 -1.44
CA ARG A 244 -15.40 19.65 -1.36
C ARG A 244 -16.41 19.46 -0.25
N THR A 245 -17.36 18.55 -0.51
CA THR A 245 -18.36 18.16 0.49
C THR A 245 -18.45 16.64 0.60
N GLN A 246 -18.82 16.19 1.79
CA GLN A 246 -19.04 14.78 2.07
C GLN A 246 -20.32 14.55 2.88
N ALA A 247 -20.93 13.39 2.66
CA ALA A 247 -22.03 12.85 3.47
C ALA A 247 -21.73 11.40 3.87
N VAL A 248 -22.24 10.94 5.00
CA VAL A 248 -22.11 9.56 5.44
C VAL A 248 -23.39 8.78 5.13
N LYS A 249 -23.23 7.58 4.54
CA LYS A 249 -24.33 6.66 4.26
C LYS A 249 -24.16 5.37 5.05
N HIS A 250 -25.19 5.01 5.80
CA HIS A 250 -25.27 3.73 6.50
C HIS A 250 -26.65 3.09 6.29
N GLY A 251 -26.68 1.94 5.63
CA GLY A 251 -27.94 1.33 5.20
C GLY A 251 -28.73 2.22 4.24
N LYS A 252 -29.95 2.60 4.62
CA LYS A 252 -30.82 3.52 3.85
C LYS A 252 -30.67 4.99 4.25
N LEU A 253 -29.99 5.26 5.36
CA LEU A 253 -29.83 6.61 5.90
C LEU A 253 -28.63 7.29 5.26
N ILE A 254 -28.77 8.59 4.99
CA ILE A 254 -27.70 9.47 4.52
C ILE A 254 -27.73 10.76 5.34
N SER A 255 -26.56 11.24 5.74
CA SER A 255 -26.40 12.51 6.47
C SER A 255 -26.50 13.71 5.54
N GLU A 256 -26.54 14.91 6.09
CA GLU A 256 -26.30 16.15 5.34
C GLU A 256 -24.87 16.19 4.77
N PHE A 257 -24.70 16.96 3.67
CA PHE A 257 -23.38 17.22 3.10
C PHE A 257 -22.67 18.31 3.91
N LEU A 258 -21.50 17.99 4.45
CA LEU A 258 -20.63 18.92 5.18
C LEU A 258 -19.37 19.22 4.37
N GLN A 259 -18.90 20.46 4.45
CA GLN A 259 -17.68 20.89 3.77
C GLN A 259 -16.44 20.35 4.46
N ILE A 260 -15.42 19.97 3.67
CA ILE A 260 -14.09 19.53 4.13
C ILE A 260 -13.00 20.41 3.49
N THR A 261 -11.92 20.64 4.24
CA THR A 261 -10.79 21.48 3.82
C THR A 261 -9.42 20.79 3.95
N ALA A 262 -9.41 19.55 4.36
CA ALA A 262 -8.26 18.65 4.42
C ALA A 262 -8.67 17.25 3.95
N SER A 263 -7.78 16.30 3.95
CA SER A 263 -7.95 14.90 3.55
C SER A 263 -7.65 14.64 2.08
N VAL A 264 -7.01 13.51 1.85
CA VAL A 264 -6.93 12.88 0.53
C VAL A 264 -7.92 11.74 0.50
N ILE A 265 -8.91 11.86 -0.37
CA ILE A 265 -10.12 11.05 -0.38
C ILE A 265 -9.79 9.55 -0.50
N GLN A 266 -10.04 8.77 0.55
CA GLN A 266 -9.88 7.32 0.54
C GLN A 266 -10.92 6.68 -0.40
N GLY A 267 -10.48 6.26 -1.60
CA GLY A 267 -11.34 5.66 -2.64
C GLY A 267 -11.42 6.49 -3.92
N SER A 268 -10.83 7.69 -3.96
CA SER A 268 -10.65 8.45 -5.21
C SER A 268 -9.53 7.89 -6.08
N GLY A 269 -9.53 8.24 -7.37
CA GLY A 269 -8.48 7.83 -8.30
C GLY A 269 -7.17 8.59 -8.11
N ILE A 270 -7.23 9.83 -7.60
CA ILE A 270 -6.07 10.71 -7.42
C ILE A 270 -5.48 10.63 -6.00
N GLY A 271 -6.28 10.27 -5.00
CA GLY A 271 -5.90 10.27 -3.59
C GLY A 271 -4.55 9.61 -3.30
N PRO A 272 -4.34 8.36 -3.71
CA PRO A 272 -3.07 7.68 -3.46
C PRO A 272 -1.85 8.43 -3.98
N SER A 273 -1.92 9.01 -5.19
CA SER A 273 -0.81 9.76 -5.78
C SER A 273 -0.57 11.10 -5.09
N MET A 274 -1.62 11.73 -4.58
CA MET A 274 -1.51 12.96 -3.78
C MET A 274 -0.80 12.68 -2.45
N TYR A 275 -1.13 11.57 -1.79
CA TYR A 275 -0.42 11.19 -0.57
C TYR A 275 1.06 10.88 -0.81
N ILE A 276 1.38 10.16 -1.91
CA ILE A 276 2.77 9.91 -2.31
C ILE A 276 3.52 11.22 -2.54
N ALA A 277 2.92 12.18 -3.25
CA ALA A 277 3.51 13.49 -3.48
C ALA A 277 3.69 14.28 -2.17
N TYR A 278 2.72 14.17 -1.25
CA TYR A 278 2.79 14.79 0.07
C TYR A 278 3.96 14.29 0.92
N ALA A 279 4.20 12.97 0.89
CA ALA A 279 5.26 12.32 1.65
C ALA A 279 6.59 12.18 0.88
N ALA A 280 6.67 12.76 -0.34
CA ALA A 280 7.82 12.56 -1.22
C ALA A 280 9.12 13.19 -0.71
N ASP A 281 9.04 14.23 0.09
CA ASP A 281 10.18 14.96 0.67
C ASP A 281 10.66 14.42 2.02
N LEU A 282 9.99 13.41 2.59
CA LEU A 282 10.48 12.71 3.76
C LEU A 282 11.69 11.84 3.38
N ARG A 283 12.87 12.18 3.89
CA ARG A 283 14.15 11.50 3.65
C ARG A 283 14.89 11.30 4.97
N THR A 284 15.90 10.44 4.97
CA THR A 284 16.87 10.32 6.05
C THR A 284 17.82 11.50 6.07
N LEU A 285 18.40 11.79 7.23
CA LEU A 285 19.54 12.71 7.37
C LEU A 285 20.83 12.05 6.84
N SER A 286 21.01 10.78 7.19
CA SER A 286 22.14 9.97 6.77
C SER A 286 21.92 9.33 5.40
N VAL A 287 22.99 9.18 4.64
CA VAL A 287 23.02 8.38 3.40
C VAL A 287 23.18 6.86 3.68
N ILE A 288 23.62 6.51 4.90
CA ILE A 288 23.80 5.13 5.36
C ILE A 288 22.48 4.53 5.82
N ASN A 289 21.66 5.34 6.50
CA ASN A 289 20.34 4.96 6.96
C ASN A 289 19.37 4.86 5.78
N LEU A 290 18.47 3.89 5.83
CA LEU A 290 17.53 3.64 4.73
C LEU A 290 16.10 3.89 5.20
N LEU A 291 15.39 4.74 4.49
CA LEU A 291 13.97 4.96 4.69
C LEU A 291 13.21 4.46 3.48
N PHE A 292 12.15 3.71 3.69
CA PHE A 292 11.23 3.32 2.64
C PHE A 292 9.78 3.33 3.13
N LYS A 293 8.86 3.50 2.20
CA LYS A 293 7.44 3.75 2.47
C LYS A 293 6.56 2.79 1.68
N TYR A 294 5.47 2.37 2.30
CA TYR A 294 4.36 1.76 1.60
C TYR A 294 3.08 2.52 1.94
N ALA A 295 2.77 3.52 1.14
CA ALA A 295 1.80 4.57 1.47
C ALA A 295 2.19 5.32 2.74
N ASP A 296 1.40 5.21 3.81
CA ASP A 296 1.63 5.77 5.13
C ASP A 296 2.54 4.90 6.02
N ASP A 297 2.58 3.59 5.80
CA ASP A 297 3.52 2.72 6.50
C ASP A 297 4.96 3.11 6.14
N THR A 298 5.69 3.68 7.11
CA THR A 298 7.06 4.16 6.94
C THR A 298 8.02 3.30 7.76
N THR A 299 9.09 2.83 7.14
CA THR A 299 10.11 2.00 7.77
C THR A 299 11.48 2.66 7.64
N LEU A 300 12.19 2.78 8.76
CA LEU A 300 13.55 3.31 8.84
C LEU A 300 14.50 2.20 9.30
N LEU A 301 15.61 2.01 8.60
CA LEU A 301 16.69 1.10 8.96
C LEU A 301 17.95 1.91 9.30
N ALA A 302 18.51 1.68 10.47
CA ALA A 302 19.79 2.24 10.91
C ALA A 302 20.72 1.11 11.36
N PRO A 303 21.86 0.86 10.68
CA PRO A 303 22.83 -0.13 11.10
C PRO A 303 23.61 0.33 12.33
N GLU A 304 24.31 -0.61 13.01
CA GLU A 304 25.18 -0.30 14.16
C GLU A 304 26.20 0.80 13.85
N ASN A 305 26.87 0.68 12.69
CA ASN A 305 27.92 1.61 12.25
C ASN A 305 27.31 2.69 11.34
N THR A 306 26.35 3.46 11.86
CA THR A 306 25.77 4.62 11.16
C THR A 306 26.46 5.91 11.59
N ASP A 307 26.46 6.92 10.70
CA ASP A 307 26.94 8.29 10.99
C ASP A 307 25.91 9.15 11.71
N THR A 308 24.63 8.76 11.67
CA THR A 308 23.53 9.48 12.32
C THR A 308 22.71 8.49 13.15
N PRO A 309 22.67 8.67 14.49
CA PRO A 309 21.90 7.81 15.38
C PRO A 309 20.42 7.73 15.03
N LEU A 310 19.78 6.61 15.38
CA LEU A 310 18.35 6.40 15.13
C LEU A 310 17.47 7.45 15.83
N GLU A 311 17.93 7.93 17.00
CA GLU A 311 17.28 8.97 17.79
C GLU A 311 17.18 10.30 17.01
N ASP A 312 18.26 10.72 16.37
CA ASP A 312 18.32 11.96 15.57
C ASP A 312 17.48 11.84 14.29
N GLU A 313 17.54 10.69 13.63
CA GLU A 313 16.66 10.39 12.48
C GLU A 313 15.18 10.44 12.87
N PHE A 314 14.83 9.89 14.03
CA PHE A 314 13.44 9.91 14.48
C PHE A 314 12.98 11.33 14.86
N GLN A 315 13.85 12.15 15.50
CA GLN A 315 13.57 13.56 15.76
C GLN A 315 13.37 14.35 14.46
N HIS A 316 14.17 14.06 13.43
CA HIS A 316 13.98 14.64 12.11
C HIS A 316 12.60 14.28 11.53
N ILE A 317 12.19 13.01 11.63
CA ILE A 317 10.88 12.54 11.14
C ILE A 317 9.74 13.18 11.96
N LEU A 318 9.88 13.32 13.29
CA LEU A 318 8.92 14.05 14.14
C LEU A 318 8.77 15.50 13.72
N SER A 319 9.89 16.18 13.47
CA SER A 319 9.92 17.58 12.99
C SER A 319 9.30 17.72 11.60
N TRP A 320 9.58 16.77 10.71
CA TRP A 320 8.94 16.71 9.39
C TRP A 320 7.42 16.49 9.51
N ALA A 321 6.99 15.55 10.34
CA ALA A 321 5.58 15.26 10.58
C ALA A 321 4.84 16.51 11.12
N HIS A 322 5.41 17.20 12.09
CA HIS A 322 4.86 18.43 12.64
C HIS A 322 4.69 19.52 11.57
N ARG A 323 5.74 19.78 10.77
CA ARG A 323 5.68 20.75 9.66
C ARG A 323 4.62 20.40 8.63
N ASN A 324 4.37 19.10 8.44
CA ASN A 324 3.37 18.57 7.51
C ASN A 324 2.01 18.27 8.19
N ARG A 325 1.78 18.75 9.42
CA ARG A 325 0.53 18.55 10.16
C ARG A 325 0.08 17.08 10.24
N LEU A 326 1.04 16.16 10.23
CA LEU A 326 0.84 14.74 10.48
C LEU A 326 1.22 14.43 11.92
N LYS A 327 0.55 13.43 12.50
CA LYS A 327 0.83 12.99 13.88
C LYS A 327 1.33 11.54 13.85
N ILE A 328 2.50 11.30 14.43
CA ILE A 328 3.01 9.95 14.66
C ILE A 328 2.25 9.33 15.84
N ASN A 329 1.92 8.05 15.71
CA ASN A 329 1.29 7.26 16.75
C ASN A 329 2.36 6.44 17.49
N ASN A 330 2.91 6.98 18.57
CA ASN A 330 3.97 6.32 19.34
C ASN A 330 3.56 4.94 19.85
N SER A 331 2.29 4.75 20.27
CA SER A 331 1.83 3.45 20.81
C SER A 331 1.78 2.34 19.75
N LYS A 332 1.66 2.69 18.47
CA LYS A 332 1.68 1.74 17.36
C LYS A 332 3.02 1.67 16.65
N THR A 333 3.85 2.70 16.79
CA THR A 333 5.22 2.69 16.30
C THR A 333 6.02 1.65 17.09
N LYS A 334 6.79 0.80 16.41
CA LYS A 334 7.55 -0.29 17.03
C LYS A 334 8.98 -0.28 16.52
N GLU A 335 9.89 -0.73 17.37
CA GLU A 335 11.28 -0.97 17.01
C GLU A 335 11.57 -2.48 17.01
N ILE A 336 12.25 -2.97 15.96
CA ILE A 336 12.85 -4.31 15.91
C ILE A 336 14.35 -4.14 15.75
N VAL A 337 15.14 -4.88 16.55
CA VAL A 337 16.59 -4.93 16.41
C VAL A 337 16.96 -6.23 15.70
N PHE A 338 17.16 -6.16 14.37
CA PHE A 338 17.58 -7.31 13.58
C PHE A 338 19.03 -7.67 13.89
N HIS A 339 19.30 -8.97 14.02
CA HIS A 339 20.64 -9.51 14.23
C HIS A 339 20.76 -10.91 13.59
N GLN A 340 21.99 -11.39 13.43
CA GLN A 340 22.21 -12.77 12.96
C GLN A 340 21.72 -13.79 14.02
N PRO A 341 21.28 -14.98 13.63
CA PRO A 341 21.06 -16.07 14.58
C PRO A 341 22.35 -16.37 15.36
N ASN A 342 22.27 -16.47 16.68
CA ASN A 342 23.41 -16.71 17.58
C ASN A 342 24.58 -15.70 17.41
N PRO A 343 24.35 -14.41 17.58
CA PRO A 343 25.37 -13.40 17.39
C PRO A 343 26.44 -13.48 18.48
N ARG A 344 27.71 -13.41 18.09
CA ARG A 344 28.83 -13.32 19.05
C ARG A 344 28.95 -11.88 19.54
N ASN A 345 29.08 -11.69 20.85
CA ASN A 345 29.29 -10.37 21.49
C ASN A 345 28.23 -9.32 21.08
N PHE A 346 26.96 -9.75 20.96
CA PHE A 346 25.85 -8.86 20.67
C PHE A 346 25.30 -8.28 21.97
N ILE A 347 25.32 -6.94 22.04
CA ILE A 347 24.63 -6.19 23.10
C ILE A 347 23.46 -5.50 22.42
N ARG A 348 22.23 -5.79 22.88
CA ARG A 348 21.04 -5.16 22.34
C ARG A 348 21.05 -3.67 22.72
N PRO A 349 20.91 -2.74 21.76
CA PRO A 349 20.76 -1.33 22.08
C PRO A 349 19.46 -1.08 22.86
N GLY A 350 19.45 -0.07 23.70
CA GLY A 350 18.23 0.38 24.41
C GLY A 350 17.18 0.90 23.43
N PRO A 351 15.89 0.89 23.82
CA PRO A 351 14.82 1.46 23.01
C PRO A 351 15.00 2.98 22.87
N ILE A 352 14.48 3.57 21.78
CA ILE A 352 14.46 5.01 21.61
C ILE A 352 13.20 5.61 22.25
N PHE A 353 13.36 6.64 23.05
CA PHE A 353 12.25 7.33 23.72
C PHE A 353 11.24 6.34 24.33
N ASP A 354 9.93 6.61 24.16
CA ASP A 354 8.83 5.75 24.63
C ASP A 354 8.38 4.73 23.56
N ILE A 355 9.25 4.38 22.58
CA ILE A 355 8.92 3.42 21.53
C ILE A 355 9.17 2.00 22.03
N GLU A 356 8.14 1.17 21.93
CA GLU A 356 8.25 -0.24 22.34
C GLU A 356 9.17 -1.01 21.40
N GLN A 357 10.23 -1.60 21.99
CA GLN A 357 11.12 -2.52 21.27
C GLN A 357 10.56 -3.94 21.36
N VAL A 358 10.35 -4.57 20.21
CA VAL A 358 9.74 -5.89 20.09
C VAL A 358 10.66 -6.88 19.40
N THR A 359 10.49 -8.18 19.69
CA THR A 359 11.24 -9.28 19.05
C THR A 359 10.62 -9.69 17.71
N SER A 360 9.34 -9.40 17.51
CA SER A 360 8.65 -9.60 16.24
C SER A 360 7.55 -8.55 16.03
N ALA A 361 7.30 -8.19 14.79
CA ALA A 361 6.20 -7.30 14.42
C ALA A 361 5.58 -7.70 13.07
N LYS A 362 4.33 -7.34 12.90
CA LYS A 362 3.62 -7.53 11.64
C LYS A 362 3.82 -6.33 10.73
N LEU A 363 4.54 -6.51 9.64
CA LEU A 363 4.75 -5.52 8.59
C LEU A 363 4.09 -5.97 7.29
N LEU A 364 3.24 -5.14 6.71
CA LEU A 364 2.55 -5.42 5.43
C LEU A 364 1.96 -6.84 5.34
N GLY A 365 1.43 -7.34 6.45
CA GLY A 365 0.77 -8.65 6.50
C GLY A 365 1.68 -9.86 6.81
N VAL A 366 3.01 -9.68 6.85
CA VAL A 366 3.99 -10.70 7.25
C VAL A 366 4.51 -10.41 8.66
N ILE A 367 4.66 -11.42 9.49
CA ILE A 367 5.32 -11.30 10.81
C ILE A 367 6.81 -11.46 10.59
N CYS A 368 7.56 -10.41 10.89
CA CYS A 368 9.02 -10.37 10.82
C CYS A 368 9.59 -10.51 12.24
N SER A 369 10.45 -11.48 12.48
CA SER A 369 11.20 -11.63 13.73
C SER A 369 12.58 -10.98 13.63
N GLU A 370 13.18 -10.67 14.76
CA GLU A 370 14.52 -10.07 14.86
C GLU A 370 15.65 -10.89 14.23
N THR A 371 15.46 -12.20 14.05
CA THR A 371 16.40 -13.10 13.37
C THR A 371 16.00 -13.43 11.94
N LEU A 372 14.98 -12.80 11.40
CA LEU A 372 14.36 -13.10 10.10
C LEU A 372 13.80 -14.53 10.01
N ASN A 373 13.58 -15.22 11.13
CA ASN A 373 12.95 -16.54 11.16
C ASN A 373 11.42 -16.39 10.94
N PRO A 374 10.83 -16.98 9.89
CA PRO A 374 9.41 -16.82 9.59
C PRO A 374 8.49 -17.82 10.31
N SER A 375 8.97 -18.61 11.26
CA SER A 375 8.17 -19.67 11.91
C SER A 375 6.90 -19.14 12.55
N GLU A 376 6.95 -17.98 13.24
CA GLU A 376 5.77 -17.34 13.82
C GLU A 376 4.74 -16.91 12.75
N HIS A 377 5.23 -16.44 11.60
CA HIS A 377 4.36 -16.13 10.44
C HIS A 377 3.70 -17.40 9.90
N VAL A 378 4.47 -18.50 9.76
CA VAL A 378 3.95 -19.81 9.33
C VAL A 378 2.88 -20.30 10.29
N ASP A 379 3.08 -20.20 11.60
CA ASP A 379 2.08 -20.56 12.62
C ASP A 379 0.77 -19.80 12.43
N CYS A 380 0.87 -18.48 12.24
CA CYS A 380 -0.29 -17.63 11.98
C CYS A 380 -1.03 -18.04 10.69
N VAL A 381 -0.29 -18.27 9.61
CA VAL A 381 -0.86 -18.67 8.31
C VAL A 381 -1.52 -20.04 8.40
N LEU A 382 -0.85 -21.03 9.01
CA LEU A 382 -1.38 -22.40 9.15
C LEU A 382 -2.65 -22.42 10.02
N ARG A 383 -2.70 -21.64 11.11
CA ARG A 383 -3.91 -21.51 11.94
C ARG A 383 -5.10 -21.01 11.12
N MET A 384 -4.92 -19.93 10.35
CA MET A 384 -5.97 -19.40 9.48
C MET A 384 -6.37 -20.38 8.37
N CYS A 385 -5.40 -21.07 7.77
CA CYS A 385 -5.67 -22.07 6.72
C CYS A 385 -6.46 -23.26 7.26
N ASN A 386 -6.12 -23.77 8.46
CA ASN A 386 -6.89 -24.86 9.07
C ASN A 386 -8.35 -24.49 9.35
N GLN A 387 -8.63 -23.25 9.81
CA GLN A 387 -10.00 -22.76 9.94
C GLN A 387 -10.74 -22.76 8.58
N ARG A 388 -10.06 -22.38 7.52
CA ARG A 388 -10.62 -22.37 6.15
C ARG A 388 -10.84 -23.77 5.59
N LEU A 389 -9.97 -24.74 5.92
CA LEU A 389 -10.21 -26.16 5.58
C LEU A 389 -11.49 -26.68 6.22
N TYR A 390 -11.79 -26.25 7.46
CA TYR A 390 -13.05 -26.59 8.09
C TYR A 390 -14.25 -26.06 7.31
N LEU A 391 -14.21 -24.77 6.90
CA LEU A 391 -15.28 -24.16 6.09
C LEU A 391 -15.45 -24.86 4.74
N LEU A 392 -14.35 -25.19 4.06
CA LEU A 392 -14.37 -25.96 2.81
C LEU A 392 -15.03 -27.34 3.00
N ASN A 393 -14.74 -28.00 4.12
CA ASN A 393 -15.38 -29.29 4.44
C ASN A 393 -16.90 -29.14 4.66
N GLN A 394 -17.38 -28.02 5.22
CA GLN A 394 -18.82 -27.74 5.30
C GLN A 394 -19.43 -27.53 3.90
N LEU A 395 -18.75 -26.76 3.01
CA LEU A 395 -19.22 -26.59 1.64
C LEU A 395 -19.28 -27.92 0.87
N LYS A 396 -18.29 -28.80 1.08
CA LYS A 396 -18.28 -30.15 0.53
C LYS A 396 -19.51 -30.97 1.00
N LYS A 397 -19.80 -30.94 2.31
CA LYS A 397 -20.97 -31.62 2.87
C LYS A 397 -22.30 -31.09 2.33
N GLN A 398 -22.34 -29.83 1.91
CA GLN A 398 -23.50 -29.18 1.28
C GLN A 398 -23.57 -29.46 -0.25
N GLY A 399 -22.71 -30.32 -0.78
CA GLY A 399 -22.79 -30.76 -2.18
C GLY A 399 -22.01 -29.90 -3.18
N LEU A 400 -21.11 -28.98 -2.73
CA LEU A 400 -20.27 -28.26 -3.67
C LEU A 400 -19.32 -29.21 -4.39
N CYS A 401 -19.35 -29.20 -5.74
CA CYS A 401 -18.53 -30.08 -6.59
C CYS A 401 -17.02 -29.80 -6.42
N ILE A 402 -16.18 -30.80 -6.77
CA ILE A 402 -14.72 -30.72 -6.61
C ILE A 402 -14.09 -29.53 -7.33
N ASN A 403 -14.56 -29.18 -8.53
CA ASN A 403 -14.07 -28.00 -9.26
C ASN A 403 -14.36 -26.71 -8.50
N GLY A 404 -15.55 -26.57 -7.92
CA GLY A 404 -15.92 -25.44 -7.07
C GLY A 404 -15.09 -25.39 -5.79
N LEU A 405 -14.88 -26.54 -5.12
CA LEU A 405 -14.02 -26.65 -3.93
C LEU A 405 -12.57 -26.26 -4.25
N THR A 406 -12.01 -26.76 -5.36
CA THR A 406 -10.65 -26.41 -5.79
C THR A 406 -10.51 -24.91 -6.06
N LEU A 407 -11.49 -24.28 -6.70
CA LEU A 407 -11.49 -22.83 -6.94
C LEU A 407 -11.51 -22.05 -5.62
N VAL A 408 -12.38 -22.41 -4.68
CA VAL A 408 -12.46 -21.78 -3.36
C VAL A 408 -11.17 -22.05 -2.58
N PHE A 409 -10.62 -23.28 -2.62
CA PHE A 409 -9.35 -23.61 -1.97
C PHE A 409 -8.20 -22.73 -2.49
N GLN A 410 -8.09 -22.54 -3.80
CA GLN A 410 -7.11 -21.62 -4.39
C GLN A 410 -7.29 -20.18 -3.88
N ALA A 411 -8.54 -19.70 -3.86
CA ALA A 411 -8.85 -18.34 -3.48
C ALA A 411 -8.56 -18.03 -2.00
N ILE A 412 -8.79 -18.96 -1.07
CA ILE A 412 -8.70 -18.67 0.37
C ILE A 412 -7.54 -19.35 1.10
N VAL A 413 -6.97 -20.43 0.57
CA VAL A 413 -5.85 -21.15 1.20
C VAL A 413 -4.55 -20.92 0.43
N VAL A 414 -4.50 -21.28 -0.88
CA VAL A 414 -3.28 -21.14 -1.67
C VAL A 414 -2.86 -19.67 -1.77
N SER A 415 -3.79 -18.76 -2.03
CA SER A 415 -3.52 -17.33 -2.09
C SER A 415 -2.91 -16.77 -0.79
N ARG A 416 -3.34 -17.31 0.37
CA ARG A 416 -2.84 -16.89 1.68
C ARG A 416 -1.41 -17.36 1.93
N ILE A 417 -1.08 -18.60 1.54
CA ILE A 417 0.25 -19.16 1.66
C ILE A 417 1.23 -18.50 0.68
N SER A 418 0.76 -18.19 -0.54
CA SER A 418 1.60 -17.54 -1.57
C SER A 418 1.81 -16.04 -1.34
N TYR A 419 1.05 -15.42 -0.42
CA TYR A 419 1.18 -13.99 -0.17
C TYR A 419 2.58 -13.64 0.30
N ALA A 420 3.23 -12.71 -0.41
CA ALA A 420 4.58 -12.22 -0.14
C ALA A 420 5.67 -13.31 -0.02
N LEU A 421 5.43 -14.51 -0.52
CA LEU A 421 6.30 -15.67 -0.41
C LEU A 421 7.75 -15.41 -0.87
N PRO A 422 8.02 -14.62 -1.95
CA PRO A 422 9.38 -14.26 -2.32
C PRO A 422 10.19 -13.59 -1.21
N SER A 423 9.57 -12.87 -0.30
CA SER A 423 10.27 -12.12 0.75
C SER A 423 10.79 -13.00 1.89
N PHE A 424 10.14 -14.15 2.17
CA PHE A 424 10.48 -14.97 3.33
C PHE A 424 10.75 -16.46 3.03
N PHE A 425 10.44 -16.97 1.84
CA PHE A 425 10.60 -18.40 1.52
C PHE A 425 12.02 -18.92 1.78
N GLY A 426 13.06 -18.17 1.40
CA GLY A 426 14.44 -18.60 1.59
C GLY A 426 14.87 -18.73 3.06
N PHE A 427 14.12 -18.13 3.97
CA PHE A 427 14.39 -18.20 5.42
C PHE A 427 13.63 -19.32 6.12
N LEU A 428 12.72 -20.03 5.41
CA LEU A 428 11.98 -21.16 5.98
C LEU A 428 12.89 -22.31 6.37
N SER A 429 12.61 -22.90 7.51
CA SER A 429 13.22 -24.16 7.91
C SER A 429 12.61 -25.35 7.16
N ALA A 430 13.34 -26.47 7.05
CA ALA A 430 12.80 -27.72 6.49
C ALA A 430 11.54 -28.17 7.25
N TYR A 431 11.50 -27.94 8.56
CA TYR A 431 10.34 -28.21 9.41
C TYR A 431 9.11 -27.41 8.98
N ASP A 432 9.24 -26.07 8.78
CA ASP A 432 8.14 -25.22 8.37
C ASP A 432 7.62 -25.55 6.96
N ILE A 433 8.54 -25.85 6.04
CA ILE A 433 8.21 -26.36 4.70
C ILE A 433 7.38 -27.64 4.80
N GLY A 434 7.82 -28.59 5.62
CA GLY A 434 7.11 -29.85 5.88
C GLY A 434 5.71 -29.65 6.44
N ARG A 435 5.53 -28.68 7.35
CA ARG A 435 4.23 -28.34 7.97
C ARG A 435 3.25 -27.77 6.92
N VAL A 436 3.70 -26.86 6.06
CA VAL A 436 2.86 -26.29 5.01
C VAL A 436 2.49 -27.35 3.98
N ASN A 437 3.44 -28.19 3.56
CA ASN A 437 3.18 -29.28 2.61
C ASN A 437 2.24 -30.34 3.19
N SER A 438 2.30 -30.59 4.51
CA SER A 438 1.36 -31.47 5.21
C SER A 438 -0.09 -30.95 5.16
N LEU A 439 -0.28 -29.62 5.24
CA LEU A 439 -1.60 -29.01 5.07
C LEU A 439 -2.15 -29.24 3.64
N PHE A 440 -1.32 -29.11 2.61
CA PHE A 440 -1.72 -29.39 1.22
C PHE A 440 -2.08 -30.85 1.02
N LYS A 441 -1.25 -31.78 1.54
CA LYS A 441 -1.55 -33.23 1.51
C LYS A 441 -2.85 -33.56 2.23
N LYS A 442 -3.12 -32.92 3.39
CA LYS A 442 -4.37 -33.06 4.14
C LYS A 442 -5.58 -32.60 3.31
N ALA A 443 -5.48 -31.45 2.63
CA ALA A 443 -6.56 -30.92 1.79
C ALA A 443 -6.86 -31.86 0.62
N LEU A 444 -5.84 -32.43 -0.04
CA LEU A 444 -5.99 -33.41 -1.11
C LEU A 444 -6.68 -34.70 -0.60
N ARG A 445 -6.18 -35.26 0.52
CA ARG A 445 -6.76 -36.47 1.14
C ARG A 445 -8.22 -36.27 1.56
N TRP A 446 -8.59 -35.05 1.94
CA TRP A 446 -9.98 -34.76 2.28
C TRP A 446 -10.84 -34.42 1.07
N ASN A 447 -10.34 -34.53 -0.16
CA ASN A 447 -10.99 -34.15 -1.40
C ASN A 447 -11.59 -32.72 -1.34
N LEU A 448 -10.78 -31.78 -0.84
CA LEU A 448 -11.10 -30.33 -0.86
C LEU A 448 -10.46 -29.64 -2.08
N THR A 449 -9.59 -30.33 -2.77
CA THR A 449 -8.96 -29.95 -4.04
C THR A 449 -8.57 -31.21 -4.81
N ASP A 450 -8.55 -31.14 -6.12
CA ASP A 450 -8.06 -32.16 -7.04
C ASP A 450 -6.57 -32.00 -7.40
N LYS A 451 -5.93 -30.92 -6.92
CA LYS A 451 -4.54 -30.57 -7.24
C LYS A 451 -3.62 -30.69 -6.03
N LEU A 452 -2.46 -31.29 -6.25
CA LEU A 452 -1.40 -31.28 -5.26
C LEU A 452 -0.59 -29.99 -5.39
N TYR A 453 -0.52 -29.23 -4.30
CA TYR A 453 0.32 -28.05 -4.16
C TYR A 453 1.51 -28.37 -3.27
N THR A 454 2.64 -27.73 -3.52
CA THR A 454 3.78 -27.67 -2.60
C THR A 454 4.25 -26.23 -2.48
N ILE A 455 4.78 -25.86 -1.31
CA ILE A 455 5.22 -24.48 -1.09
C ILE A 455 6.43 -24.13 -1.97
N GLU A 456 7.25 -25.13 -2.32
CA GLU A 456 8.41 -24.99 -3.19
C GLU A 456 7.99 -24.57 -4.61
N ILE A 457 7.00 -25.25 -5.21
CA ILE A 457 6.47 -24.91 -6.53
C ILE A 457 5.83 -23.53 -6.53
N LEU A 458 5.09 -23.18 -5.47
CA LEU A 458 4.49 -21.87 -5.32
C LEU A 458 5.56 -20.77 -5.21
N ALA A 459 6.60 -21.00 -4.42
CA ALA A 459 7.72 -20.08 -4.28
C ALA A 459 8.50 -19.92 -5.58
N GLU A 460 8.82 -21.01 -6.26
CA GLU A 460 9.52 -20.97 -7.54
C GLU A 460 8.74 -20.18 -8.59
N THR A 461 7.42 -20.39 -8.65
CA THR A 461 6.55 -19.66 -9.58
C THR A 461 6.51 -18.17 -9.26
N ALA A 462 6.40 -17.81 -7.99
CA ALA A 462 6.37 -16.43 -7.53
C ALA A 462 7.73 -15.73 -7.73
N ASP A 463 8.82 -16.41 -7.39
CA ASP A 463 10.19 -15.92 -7.56
C ASP A 463 10.51 -15.66 -9.03
N ARG A 464 10.25 -16.63 -9.90
CA ARG A 464 10.48 -16.51 -11.35
C ARG A 464 9.70 -15.34 -11.95
N LYS A 465 8.42 -15.19 -11.56
CA LYS A 465 7.58 -14.07 -12.03
C LYS A 465 8.14 -12.72 -11.60
N LEU A 466 8.50 -12.58 -10.33
CA LEU A 466 9.03 -11.32 -9.80
C LEU A 466 10.41 -11.01 -10.37
N PHE A 467 11.32 -11.98 -10.38
CA PHE A 467 12.68 -11.80 -10.91
C PHE A 467 12.69 -11.46 -12.39
N HIS A 468 11.86 -12.14 -13.20
CA HIS A 468 11.71 -11.81 -14.62
C HIS A 468 11.16 -10.40 -14.86
N SER A 469 10.15 -9.99 -14.07
CA SER A 469 9.64 -8.61 -14.11
C SER A 469 10.71 -7.59 -13.76
N LEU A 470 11.52 -7.89 -12.75
CA LEU A 470 12.62 -7.04 -12.30
C LEU A 470 13.72 -6.90 -13.37
N CYS A 471 14.12 -7.99 -14.01
CA CYS A 471 15.16 -7.96 -15.04
C CYS A 471 14.71 -7.28 -16.35
N LYS A 472 13.41 -7.35 -16.68
CA LYS A 472 12.87 -6.77 -17.92
C LYS A 472 12.51 -5.29 -17.83
N ASN A 473 12.31 -4.77 -16.63
CA ASN A 473 11.83 -3.41 -16.44
C ASN A 473 12.83 -2.58 -15.62
N SER A 474 13.60 -1.76 -16.29
CA SER A 474 14.57 -0.86 -15.64
C SER A 474 13.94 0.12 -14.65
N SER A 475 12.65 0.46 -14.83
CA SER A 475 11.88 1.31 -13.92
C SER A 475 11.19 0.53 -12.78
N HIS A 476 11.51 -0.76 -12.60
CA HIS A 476 10.95 -1.56 -11.51
C HIS A 476 11.37 -1.01 -10.15
N CYS A 477 10.44 -0.98 -9.17
CA CYS A 477 10.72 -0.42 -7.84
C CYS A 477 11.89 -1.09 -7.10
N LEU A 478 12.22 -2.33 -7.44
CA LEU A 478 13.36 -3.07 -6.90
C LEU A 478 14.65 -2.94 -7.75
N SER A 479 14.66 -2.18 -8.84
CA SER A 479 15.87 -2.03 -9.68
C SER A 479 17.07 -1.49 -8.89
N VAL A 480 16.81 -0.70 -7.85
CA VAL A 480 17.81 -0.11 -6.96
C VAL A 480 18.63 -1.15 -6.18
N ILE A 481 18.13 -2.36 -5.99
CA ILE A 481 18.85 -3.43 -5.28
C ILE A 481 19.57 -4.41 -6.23
N LEU A 482 19.40 -4.26 -7.55
CA LEU A 482 20.11 -5.08 -8.51
C LEU A 482 21.61 -4.74 -8.50
N PRO A 483 22.49 -5.74 -8.56
CA PRO A 483 23.92 -5.48 -8.76
C PRO A 483 24.18 -4.92 -10.17
N PRO A 484 25.38 -4.35 -10.42
CA PRO A 484 25.75 -3.89 -11.75
C PRO A 484 25.67 -5.02 -12.78
N GLN A 485 25.43 -4.64 -14.03
CA GLN A 485 25.51 -5.57 -15.15
C GLN A 485 26.97 -5.85 -15.49
N ARG A 486 27.25 -7.08 -15.87
CA ARG A 486 28.58 -7.47 -16.37
C ARG A 486 28.91 -6.72 -17.67
N PRO A 487 30.17 -6.35 -17.91
CA PRO A 487 30.57 -5.74 -19.16
C PRO A 487 30.23 -6.63 -20.37
N VAL A 488 29.81 -6.02 -21.48
CA VAL A 488 29.43 -6.74 -22.71
C VAL A 488 30.58 -7.63 -23.22
N SER A 489 31.82 -7.19 -23.08
CA SER A 489 33.05 -7.95 -23.44
C SER A 489 33.20 -9.24 -22.65
N VAL A 490 32.67 -9.31 -21.43
CA VAL A 490 32.67 -10.51 -20.58
C VAL A 490 31.49 -11.41 -20.95
N ILE A 491 30.30 -10.84 -21.17
CA ILE A 491 29.08 -11.57 -21.51
C ILE A 491 29.27 -12.36 -22.81
N SER A 492 29.92 -11.77 -23.83
CA SER A 492 30.13 -12.41 -25.14
C SER A 492 31.03 -13.65 -25.10
N ARG A 493 31.88 -13.77 -24.05
CA ARG A 493 32.85 -14.88 -23.88
C ARG A 493 32.36 -16.01 -22.96
N LEU A 494 31.28 -15.78 -22.24
CA LEU A 494 30.77 -16.74 -21.27
C LEU A 494 29.51 -17.46 -21.78
N ARG A 495 29.18 -18.62 -21.18
CA ARG A 495 27.90 -19.27 -21.42
C ARG A 495 26.74 -18.33 -21.08
N LYS A 496 25.69 -18.36 -21.89
CA LYS A 496 24.46 -17.61 -21.61
C LYS A 496 23.90 -18.03 -20.25
N ARG A 497 23.63 -17.05 -19.41
CA ARG A 497 22.92 -17.20 -18.12
C ARG A 497 21.50 -16.66 -18.26
N GLY A 498 20.66 -16.92 -17.31
CA GLY A 498 19.33 -16.35 -17.23
C GLY A 498 19.32 -14.84 -16.94
N HIS A 499 20.48 -14.22 -16.63
CA HIS A 499 20.65 -12.79 -16.40
C HIS A 499 22.11 -12.35 -16.60
N ASP A 500 22.33 -11.04 -16.80
CA ASP A 500 23.64 -10.46 -17.03
C ASP A 500 24.22 -9.68 -15.82
N TYR A 501 23.64 -9.85 -14.64
CA TYR A 501 24.11 -9.17 -13.43
C TYR A 501 25.34 -9.86 -12.81
N GLU A 502 26.17 -9.05 -12.14
CA GLU A 502 27.28 -9.55 -11.34
C GLU A 502 26.77 -10.32 -10.13
N LEU A 503 27.53 -11.35 -9.73
CA LEU A 503 27.21 -12.13 -8.54
C LEU A 503 27.96 -11.57 -7.34
N PRO A 504 27.35 -11.57 -6.13
CA PRO A 504 28.08 -11.19 -4.93
C PRO A 504 29.26 -12.14 -4.70
N LEU A 505 30.48 -11.57 -4.61
CA LEU A 505 31.72 -12.34 -4.41
C LEU A 505 31.77 -13.04 -3.04
N LYS A 506 31.27 -12.36 -2.02
CA LYS A 506 31.13 -12.90 -0.65
C LYS A 506 29.72 -12.64 -0.18
N SER A 507 29.07 -13.64 0.35
CA SER A 507 27.75 -13.53 0.97
C SER A 507 27.61 -14.56 2.08
N SER A 508 27.10 -14.11 3.24
CA SER A 508 26.79 -15.01 4.35
C SER A 508 25.65 -15.98 3.99
N ASN A 509 25.50 -17.02 4.78
CA ASN A 509 24.36 -17.93 4.64
C ASN A 509 23.01 -17.20 4.79
N LEU A 510 22.96 -16.16 5.61
CA LEU A 510 21.74 -15.37 5.81
C LEU A 510 21.41 -14.55 4.54
N GLN A 511 22.41 -13.88 3.94
CA GLN A 511 22.21 -13.08 2.73
C GLN A 511 21.83 -13.95 1.52
N ARG A 512 22.40 -15.16 1.39
CA ARG A 512 22.05 -16.13 0.33
C ARG A 512 20.57 -16.56 0.36
N LYS A 513 19.92 -16.48 1.51
CA LYS A 513 18.48 -16.76 1.66
C LYS A 513 17.58 -15.65 1.15
N SER A 514 18.10 -14.42 0.98
CA SER A 514 17.32 -13.30 0.45
C SER A 514 16.86 -13.57 -0.99
N PHE A 515 15.70 -12.99 -1.36
CA PHE A 515 15.10 -13.18 -2.70
C PHE A 515 16.09 -12.91 -3.83
N LEU A 516 16.75 -11.77 -3.80
CA LEU A 516 17.62 -11.36 -4.90
C LEU A 516 18.81 -12.31 -5.04
N VAL A 517 19.55 -12.54 -3.96
CA VAL A 517 20.77 -13.34 -4.01
C VAL A 517 20.48 -14.78 -4.43
N ARG A 518 19.45 -15.43 -3.84
CA ARG A 518 19.10 -16.80 -4.24
C ARG A 518 18.68 -16.93 -5.70
N ASN A 519 17.98 -15.90 -6.27
CA ASN A 519 17.56 -15.93 -7.67
C ASN A 519 18.70 -15.61 -8.64
N LEU A 520 19.67 -14.76 -8.26
CA LEU A 520 20.90 -14.56 -9.03
C LEU A 520 21.68 -15.88 -9.17
N PHE A 521 21.84 -16.64 -8.08
CA PHE A 521 22.54 -17.93 -8.14
C PHE A 521 21.72 -19.03 -8.82
N LYS A 522 20.41 -19.05 -8.69
CA LYS A 522 19.53 -20.05 -9.31
C LYS A 522 19.46 -19.94 -10.84
N ASN A 523 19.55 -18.71 -11.36
CA ASN A 523 19.44 -18.42 -12.79
C ASN A 523 20.81 -18.18 -13.47
N MET A 524 21.84 -18.83 -12.94
CA MET A 524 23.21 -18.82 -13.51
C MET A 524 23.31 -19.57 -14.81
#